data_c65d8af0dd4c0ab5f246b8c556ec915c
#
_entry.id   c65d8af0dd4c0ab5f246b8c556ec915c
#
_cell.length_a   1.000
_cell.length_b   1.000
_cell.length_c   1.000
_cell.angle_alpha   90.00
_cell.angle_beta   90.00
_cell.angle_gamma   90.00
#
_symmetry.space_group_name_H-M   'P 1'
#
loop_
_entity.id
_entity.type
_entity.pdbx_description
1 polymer ?
#
loop_
_entity_poly.entity_id
_entity_poly.type
_entity_poly.pdbx_seq_one_letter_code
_entity_poly.pdbx_strand_id
1 'polypeptide(L)'
;SMSHLKCLQTAKEENLPYICIFEDDIIIPKPNKVKNQVNRILESGIEWDVLLLAGNAFLPHKVISDDYICVNKCFTTTAYIVKSSYYDTLIDNIKKGILLLIQTKNSSWTIDTNWFSLMRQDTFLLLNPPTIYQMEDYSDIEGKEVNYKDLMLSIDK
;
A
#
# COMPACT_ATOMS: atom_id res chain seq x y z
N SER A 1 -2.54 -0.76 -11.80
CA SER A 1 -1.13 -1.27 -11.83
C SER A 1 -0.22 -0.43 -12.74
N MET A 2 -0.61 -0.12 -13.97
CA MET A 2 0.26 0.66 -14.90
C MET A 2 0.57 2.06 -14.41
N SER A 3 -0.40 2.76 -13.80
CA SER A 3 -0.21 4.10 -13.22
C SER A 3 0.83 4.07 -12.09
N HIS A 4 0.73 3.12 -11.17
CA HIS A 4 1.68 2.93 -10.08
C HIS A 4 3.10 2.63 -10.60
N LEU A 5 3.21 1.76 -11.62
CA LEU A 5 4.48 1.47 -12.26
C LEU A 5 5.13 2.74 -12.81
N LYS A 6 4.35 3.58 -13.52
CA LYS A 6 4.86 4.83 -14.07
C LYS A 6 5.30 5.80 -12.97
N CYS A 7 4.52 5.96 -11.89
CA CYS A 7 4.91 6.80 -10.75
C CYS A 7 6.28 6.37 -10.17
N LEU A 8 6.49 5.08 -9.95
CA LEU A 8 7.75 4.56 -9.43
C LEU A 8 8.92 4.78 -10.38
N GLN A 9 8.69 4.56 -11.69
CA GLN A 9 9.72 4.81 -12.70
C GLN A 9 10.12 6.29 -12.75
N THR A 10 9.14 7.20 -12.76
CA THR A 10 9.40 8.64 -12.71
C THR A 10 10.16 9.03 -11.44
N ALA A 11 9.76 8.54 -10.26
CA ALA A 11 10.45 8.82 -9.01
C ALA A 11 11.91 8.34 -9.04
N LYS A 12 12.16 7.18 -9.64
CA LYS A 12 13.52 6.66 -9.82
C LYS A 12 14.33 7.51 -10.78
N GLU A 13 13.78 7.90 -11.93
CA GLU A 13 14.43 8.76 -12.93
C GLU A 13 14.79 10.13 -12.34
N GLU A 14 13.91 10.69 -11.49
CA GLU A 14 14.12 11.96 -10.81
C GLU A 14 14.98 11.85 -9.54
N ASN A 15 15.44 10.65 -9.18
CA ASN A 15 16.24 10.35 -7.99
C ASN A 15 15.59 10.83 -6.68
N LEU A 16 14.26 10.72 -6.58
CA LEU A 16 13.53 11.08 -5.36
C LEU A 16 13.84 10.08 -4.24
N PRO A 17 14.16 10.55 -3.01
CA PRO A 17 14.46 9.66 -1.88
C PRO A 17 13.24 8.83 -1.46
N TYR A 18 12.03 9.37 -1.67
CA TYR A 18 10.74 8.74 -1.41
C TYR A 18 9.73 9.16 -2.47
N ILE A 19 8.75 8.31 -2.71
CA ILE A 19 7.51 8.69 -3.40
C ILE A 19 6.31 8.32 -2.54
N CYS A 20 5.31 9.21 -2.50
CA CYS A 20 4.00 8.94 -1.93
C CYS A 20 3.00 8.82 -3.09
N ILE A 21 2.32 7.69 -3.18
CA ILE A 21 1.34 7.39 -4.22
C ILE A 21 -0.04 7.30 -3.58
N PHE A 22 -1.01 7.97 -4.21
CA PHE A 22 -2.43 7.93 -3.85
C PHE A 22 -3.26 7.47 -5.03
N GLU A 23 -4.28 6.66 -4.79
CA GLU A 23 -5.37 6.42 -5.74
C GLU A 23 -6.37 7.58 -5.67
N ASP A 24 -7.19 7.76 -6.71
CA ASP A 24 -8.07 8.92 -6.86
C ASP A 24 -9.36 8.85 -6.02
N ASP A 25 -9.67 7.67 -5.48
CA ASP A 25 -10.82 7.39 -4.62
C ASP A 25 -10.52 7.48 -3.10
N ILE A 26 -9.36 8.02 -2.74
CA ILE A 26 -8.92 8.10 -1.34
C ILE A 26 -9.70 9.13 -0.52
N ILE A 27 -10.07 8.76 0.72
CA ILE A 27 -10.64 9.64 1.74
C ILE A 27 -9.68 9.74 2.93
N ILE A 28 -9.28 10.97 3.27
CA ILE A 28 -8.40 11.29 4.42
C ILE A 28 -9.15 12.20 5.40
N PRO A 29 -9.94 11.67 6.34
CA PRO A 29 -10.78 12.49 7.21
C PRO A 29 -10.01 13.40 8.15
N LYS A 30 -8.77 13.01 8.51
CA LYS A 30 -7.94 13.74 9.51
C LYS A 30 -6.51 13.93 8.97
N PRO A 31 -6.30 14.77 7.93
CA PRO A 31 -5.00 14.87 7.24
C PRO A 31 -3.85 15.29 8.16
N ASN A 32 -4.08 16.20 9.10
CA ASN A 32 -3.05 16.64 10.05
C ASN A 32 -2.63 15.50 11.01
N LYS A 33 -3.56 14.64 11.42
CA LYS A 33 -3.24 13.47 12.26
C LYS A 33 -2.34 12.50 11.47
N VAL A 34 -2.72 12.19 10.25
CA VAL A 34 -1.96 11.33 9.35
C VAL A 34 -0.55 11.89 9.11
N LYS A 35 -0.45 13.18 8.77
CA LYS A 35 0.85 13.85 8.58
C LYS A 35 1.76 13.72 9.80
N ASN A 36 1.22 13.99 11.00
CA ASN A 36 1.99 13.90 12.24
C ASN A 36 2.44 12.45 12.53
N GLN A 37 1.57 11.47 12.25
CA GLN A 37 1.88 10.05 12.42
C GLN A 37 2.99 9.61 11.45
N VAL A 38 2.89 9.97 10.18
CA VAL A 38 3.93 9.71 9.17
C VAL A 38 5.26 10.35 9.59
N ASN A 39 5.26 11.61 10.03
CA ASN A 39 6.49 12.28 10.47
C ASN A 39 7.16 11.52 11.63
N ARG A 40 6.38 11.09 12.65
CA ARG A 40 6.95 10.30 13.76
C ARG A 40 7.58 8.99 13.28
N ILE A 41 6.98 8.32 12.28
CA ILE A 41 7.54 7.09 11.70
C ILE A 41 8.85 7.40 10.96
N LEU A 42 8.88 8.46 10.14
CA LEU A 42 10.08 8.87 9.41
C LEU A 42 11.23 9.28 10.36
N GLU A 43 10.91 9.88 11.50
CA GLU A 43 11.87 10.34 12.52
C GLU A 43 12.28 9.22 13.49
N SER A 44 11.54 8.11 13.57
CA SER A 44 11.77 7.03 14.55
C SER A 44 13.03 6.22 14.31
N GLY A 45 13.65 6.33 13.13
CA GLY A 45 14.81 5.53 12.75
C GLY A 45 14.50 4.06 12.45
N ILE A 46 13.22 3.66 12.43
CA ILE A 46 12.87 2.29 12.05
C ILE A 46 13.16 2.04 10.57
N GLU A 47 13.71 0.87 10.28
CA GLU A 47 13.88 0.42 8.89
C GLU A 47 12.56 -0.13 8.34
N TRP A 48 12.21 0.29 7.13
CA TRP A 48 11.06 -0.18 6.38
C TRP A 48 11.29 0.01 4.87
N ASP A 49 10.56 -0.71 4.06
CA ASP A 49 10.64 -0.66 2.59
C ASP A 49 9.44 0.06 1.99
N VAL A 50 8.24 -0.26 2.49
CA VAL A 50 6.97 0.35 2.11
C VAL A 50 6.18 0.72 3.36
N LEU A 51 5.68 1.97 3.42
CA LEU A 51 4.76 2.43 4.44
C LEU A 51 3.37 2.60 3.83
N LEU A 52 2.47 1.66 4.13
CA LEU A 52 1.07 1.75 3.74
C LEU A 52 0.36 2.78 4.62
N LEU A 53 -0.20 3.80 4.00
CA LEU A 53 -1.01 4.82 4.68
C LEU A 53 -2.47 4.37 4.83
N ALA A 54 -2.90 3.49 3.92
CA ALA A 54 -4.21 2.86 3.90
C ALA A 54 -4.07 1.42 3.41
N GLY A 55 -4.93 0.53 3.89
CA GLY A 55 -4.94 -0.86 3.46
C GLY A 55 -5.91 -1.71 4.26
N ASN A 56 -6.25 -2.85 3.68
CA ASN A 56 -7.10 -3.86 4.30
C ASN A 56 -6.22 -5.00 4.82
N ALA A 57 -5.70 -4.85 6.07
CA ALA A 57 -4.77 -5.79 6.67
C ALA A 57 -5.49 -7.03 7.24
N PHE A 58 -4.79 -8.16 7.19
CA PHE A 58 -5.24 -9.44 7.75
C PHE A 58 -4.23 -10.00 8.72
N LEU A 59 -4.71 -10.77 9.68
CA LEU A 59 -3.85 -11.54 10.58
C LEU A 59 -3.04 -12.62 9.84
N PRO A 60 -1.84 -12.97 10.28
CA PRO A 60 -1.14 -12.34 11.40
C PRO A 60 -0.44 -11.04 11.00
N HIS A 61 -0.50 -10.04 11.87
CA HIS A 61 0.33 -8.84 11.81
C HIS A 61 1.04 -8.65 13.15
N LYS A 62 2.10 -7.82 13.18
CA LYS A 62 2.86 -7.53 14.39
C LYS A 62 2.69 -6.06 14.76
N VAL A 63 2.11 -5.78 15.93
CA VAL A 63 2.08 -4.42 16.49
C VAL A 63 3.51 -4.04 16.91
N ILE A 64 4.02 -2.96 16.34
CA ILE A 64 5.37 -2.44 16.62
C ILE A 64 5.29 -1.23 17.53
N SER A 65 4.33 -0.34 17.30
CA SER A 65 4.07 0.85 18.11
C SER A 65 2.61 1.27 18.00
N ASP A 66 2.24 2.33 18.71
CA ASP A 66 0.92 2.94 18.59
C ASP A 66 0.67 3.60 17.23
N ASP A 67 1.72 3.86 16.45
CA ASP A 67 1.64 4.55 15.16
C ASP A 67 1.62 3.61 13.96
N TYR A 68 2.10 2.35 14.10
CA TYR A 68 2.18 1.41 12.97
C TYR A 68 2.26 -0.06 13.40
N ILE A 69 1.83 -0.90 12.48
CA ILE A 69 1.98 -2.36 12.55
C ILE A 69 2.82 -2.85 11.36
N CYS A 70 3.49 -3.98 11.50
CA CYS A 70 4.11 -4.70 10.40
C CYS A 70 3.14 -5.73 9.85
N VAL A 71 2.89 -5.73 8.53
CA VAL A 71 1.88 -6.56 7.88
C VAL A 71 2.54 -7.60 6.96
N ASN A 72 1.97 -8.82 6.94
CA ASN A 72 2.35 -9.90 6.05
C ASN A 72 1.33 -10.13 4.92
N LYS A 73 0.14 -9.55 5.06
CA LYS A 73 -0.95 -9.61 4.09
C LYS A 73 -1.84 -8.38 4.25
N CYS A 74 -1.84 -7.52 3.25
CA CYS A 74 -2.67 -6.33 3.20
C CYS A 74 -3.14 -6.12 1.77
N PHE A 75 -4.45 -6.04 1.57
CA PHE A 75 -5.06 -5.71 0.28
C PHE A 75 -5.12 -4.20 0.11
N THR A 76 -5.37 -3.79 -1.11
CA THR A 76 -5.46 -2.43 -1.63
C THR A 76 -4.12 -1.68 -1.68
N THR A 77 -4.00 -0.83 -2.68
CA THR A 77 -2.84 0.05 -2.91
C THR A 77 -3.23 1.51 -2.86
N THR A 78 -4.29 1.80 -2.10
CA THR A 78 -4.96 3.10 -2.02
C THR A 78 -4.02 4.26 -1.69
N ALA A 79 -3.08 4.05 -0.76
CA ALA A 79 -2.11 5.07 -0.38
C ALA A 79 -0.87 4.44 0.27
N TYR A 80 0.33 4.80 -0.21
CA TYR A 80 1.57 4.27 0.34
C TYR A 80 2.77 5.13 0.00
N ILE A 81 3.83 4.98 0.81
CA ILE A 81 5.14 5.61 0.60
C ILE A 81 6.17 4.50 0.35
N VAL A 82 7.06 4.73 -0.61
CA VAL A 82 8.16 3.81 -0.96
C VAL A 82 9.50 4.54 -0.85
N LYS A 83 10.50 3.90 -0.27
CA LYS A 83 11.89 4.38 -0.27
C LYS A 83 12.56 4.14 -1.62
N SER A 84 13.48 5.01 -2.02
CA SER A 84 14.25 4.86 -3.27
C SER A 84 15.03 3.55 -3.36
N SER A 85 15.52 3.04 -2.23
CA SER A 85 16.19 1.73 -2.14
C SER A 85 15.31 0.54 -2.54
N TYR A 86 13.99 0.72 -2.52
CA TYR A 86 13.02 -0.34 -2.82
C TYR A 86 12.31 -0.18 -4.18
N TYR A 87 12.59 0.89 -4.93
CA TYR A 87 11.95 1.15 -6.23
C TYR A 87 12.13 0.00 -7.21
N ASP A 88 13.35 -0.52 -7.36
CA ASP A 88 13.63 -1.59 -8.33
C ASP A 88 12.88 -2.87 -8.01
N THR A 89 12.88 -3.28 -6.74
CA THR A 89 12.14 -4.46 -6.27
C THR A 89 10.65 -4.34 -6.62
N LEU A 90 10.05 -3.18 -6.33
CA LEU A 90 8.63 -2.97 -6.55
C LEU A 90 8.29 -2.84 -8.05
N ILE A 91 9.11 -2.14 -8.83
CA ILE A 91 8.98 -2.02 -10.28
C ILE A 91 9.00 -3.41 -10.94
N ASP A 92 9.95 -4.26 -10.58
CA ASP A 92 10.08 -5.60 -11.17
C ASP A 92 8.92 -6.51 -10.76
N ASN A 93 8.48 -6.42 -9.50
CA ASN A 93 7.30 -7.15 -9.03
C ASN A 93 6.04 -6.74 -9.81
N ILE A 94 5.78 -5.44 -9.97
CA ILE A 94 4.62 -4.93 -10.70
C ILE A 94 4.66 -5.33 -12.18
N LYS A 95 5.82 -5.20 -12.85
CA LYS A 95 6.00 -5.62 -14.24
C LYS A 95 5.67 -7.11 -14.43
N LYS A 96 6.21 -7.95 -13.53
CA LYS A 96 5.92 -9.39 -13.53
C LYS A 96 4.43 -9.68 -13.33
N GLY A 97 3.79 -9.02 -12.37
CA GLY A 97 2.36 -9.13 -12.11
C GLY A 97 1.51 -8.75 -13.33
N ILE A 98 1.84 -7.63 -13.99
CA ILE A 98 1.15 -7.19 -15.21
C ILE A 98 1.25 -8.24 -16.32
N LEU A 99 2.44 -8.77 -16.58
CA LEU A 99 2.63 -9.82 -17.63
C LEU A 99 1.81 -11.07 -17.32
N LEU A 100 1.86 -11.54 -16.08
CA LEU A 100 1.12 -12.74 -15.65
C LEU A 100 -0.39 -12.51 -15.67
N LEU A 101 -0.87 -11.33 -15.25
CA LEU A 101 -2.28 -10.95 -15.33
C LEU A 101 -2.79 -10.97 -16.78
N ILE A 102 -2.02 -10.41 -17.72
CA ILE A 102 -2.38 -10.41 -19.15
C ILE A 102 -2.44 -11.84 -19.70
N GLN A 103 -1.47 -12.68 -19.34
CA GLN A 103 -1.36 -14.05 -19.87
C GLN A 103 -2.42 -14.98 -19.27
N THR A 104 -2.66 -14.89 -17.97
CA THR A 104 -3.48 -15.87 -17.23
C THR A 104 -4.89 -15.41 -16.92
N LYS A 105 -5.16 -14.10 -16.99
CA LYS A 105 -6.40 -13.46 -16.52
C LYS A 105 -6.74 -13.75 -15.05
N ASN A 106 -5.76 -14.15 -14.25
CA ASN A 106 -5.94 -14.52 -12.86
C ASN A 106 -5.71 -13.30 -11.95
N SER A 107 -6.71 -12.92 -11.17
CA SER A 107 -6.69 -11.78 -10.25
C SER A 107 -5.63 -11.89 -9.13
N SER A 108 -5.05 -13.08 -8.90
CA SER A 108 -3.90 -13.23 -8.00
C SER A 108 -2.67 -12.43 -8.44
N TRP A 109 -2.65 -11.91 -9.65
CA TRP A 109 -1.59 -11.08 -10.21
C TRP A 109 -1.95 -9.58 -10.24
N THR A 110 -3.06 -9.17 -9.61
CA THR A 110 -3.31 -7.74 -9.34
C THR A 110 -2.23 -7.19 -8.42
N ILE A 111 -2.01 -5.88 -8.47
CA ILE A 111 -0.85 -5.24 -7.81
C ILE A 111 -0.79 -5.56 -6.32
N ASP A 112 -1.90 -5.48 -5.62
CA ASP A 112 -2.01 -5.70 -4.16
C ASP A 112 -1.76 -7.16 -3.78
N THR A 113 -2.36 -8.12 -4.48
CA THR A 113 -2.18 -9.56 -4.20
C THR A 113 -0.78 -10.03 -4.58
N ASN A 114 -0.19 -9.49 -5.63
CA ASN A 114 1.17 -9.80 -6.06
C ASN A 114 2.23 -9.34 -5.02
N TRP A 115 1.90 -8.33 -4.21
CA TRP A 115 2.77 -7.84 -3.13
C TRP A 115 2.85 -8.76 -1.91
N PHE A 116 1.95 -9.74 -1.73
CA PHE A 116 1.98 -10.61 -0.56
C PHE A 116 3.28 -11.40 -0.41
N SER A 117 3.97 -11.71 -1.50
CA SER A 117 5.28 -12.34 -1.45
C SER A 117 6.33 -11.40 -0.87
N LEU A 118 6.28 -10.12 -1.25
CA LEU A 118 7.17 -9.09 -0.73
C LEU A 118 6.86 -8.76 0.73
N MET A 119 5.59 -8.63 1.10
CA MET A 119 5.17 -8.35 2.48
C MET A 119 5.64 -9.43 3.48
N ARG A 120 5.88 -10.66 3.02
CA ARG A 120 6.41 -11.76 3.86
C ARG A 120 7.92 -11.80 3.95
N GLN A 121 8.64 -11.14 3.08
CA GLN A 121 10.10 -11.14 2.98
C GLN A 121 10.71 -9.83 3.43
N ASP A 122 10.03 -8.74 3.18
CA ASP A 122 10.49 -7.37 3.36
C ASP A 122 9.60 -6.64 4.39
N THR A 123 10.00 -5.42 4.77
CA THR A 123 9.32 -4.69 5.84
C THR A 123 8.23 -3.76 5.29
N PHE A 124 6.99 -4.23 5.34
CA PHE A 124 5.81 -3.43 5.05
C PHE A 124 5.13 -2.98 6.34
N LEU A 125 5.06 -1.68 6.55
CA LEU A 125 4.35 -1.08 7.67
C LEU A 125 2.98 -0.56 7.23
N LEU A 126 2.00 -0.58 8.13
CA LEU A 126 0.70 0.04 7.95
C LEU A 126 0.44 0.99 9.13
N LEU A 127 -0.09 2.18 8.85
CA LEU A 127 -0.50 3.13 9.89
C LEU A 127 -1.50 2.50 10.87
N ASN A 128 -1.27 2.71 12.17
CA ASN A 128 -2.12 2.25 13.27
C ASN A 128 -2.39 3.42 14.24
N PRO A 129 -3.64 3.71 14.60
CA PRO A 129 -4.86 3.16 14.01
C PRO A 129 -5.07 3.64 12.56
N PRO A 130 -5.64 2.80 11.69
CA PRO A 130 -5.96 3.21 10.34
C PRO A 130 -7.04 4.28 10.34
N THR A 131 -6.90 5.29 9.50
CA THR A 131 -7.84 6.42 9.41
C THR A 131 -8.16 6.82 7.98
N ILE A 132 -7.51 6.19 7.02
CA ILE A 132 -7.67 6.44 5.59
C ILE A 132 -8.41 5.25 4.98
N TYR A 133 -9.33 5.52 4.06
CA TYR A 133 -10.09 4.49 3.37
C TYR A 133 -10.47 4.92 1.96
N GLN A 134 -10.93 3.99 1.14
CA GLN A 134 -11.49 4.25 -0.18
C GLN A 134 -12.93 4.73 -0.09
N MET A 135 -13.28 5.66 -0.96
CA MET A 135 -14.67 6.05 -1.19
C MET A 135 -15.46 4.85 -1.70
N GLU A 136 -16.74 4.78 -1.33
CA GLU A 136 -17.66 3.83 -1.94
C GLU A 136 -17.86 4.17 -3.41
N ASP A 137 -17.61 3.22 -4.30
CA ASP A 137 -17.72 3.40 -5.73
C ASP A 137 -17.89 2.06 -6.46
N TYR A 138 -18.16 2.13 -7.76
CA TYR A 138 -18.24 0.95 -8.61
C TYR A 138 -16.82 0.41 -8.90
N SER A 139 -16.62 -0.88 -8.59
CA SER A 139 -15.36 -1.56 -8.90
C SER A 139 -15.44 -2.23 -10.27
N ASP A 140 -14.67 -1.75 -11.22
CA ASP A 140 -14.51 -2.40 -12.53
C ASP A 140 -13.95 -3.83 -12.44
N ILE A 141 -13.16 -4.10 -11.38
CA ILE A 141 -12.58 -5.42 -11.14
C ILE A 141 -13.62 -6.40 -10.63
N GLU A 142 -14.50 -5.97 -9.70
CA GLU A 142 -15.53 -6.81 -9.11
C GLU A 142 -16.86 -6.74 -9.85
N GLY A 143 -17.06 -5.77 -10.74
CA GLY A 143 -18.28 -5.55 -11.50
C GLY A 143 -19.50 -5.15 -10.66
N LYS A 144 -19.29 -4.51 -9.51
CA LYS A 144 -20.32 -4.08 -8.56
C LYS A 144 -19.90 -2.88 -7.73
N GLU A 145 -20.86 -2.24 -7.06
CA GLU A 145 -20.55 -1.25 -6.01
C GLU A 145 -19.87 -1.95 -4.82
N VAL A 146 -18.80 -1.31 -4.32
CA VAL A 146 -18.00 -1.80 -3.19
C VAL A 146 -17.80 -0.71 -2.15
N ASN A 147 -17.80 -1.13 -0.87
CA ASN A 147 -17.48 -0.27 0.26
C ASN A 147 -16.52 -1.01 1.19
N TYR A 148 -15.26 -0.61 1.17
CA TYR A 148 -14.21 -1.21 1.99
C TYR A 148 -13.91 -0.46 3.27
N LYS A 149 -14.65 0.62 3.58
CA LYS A 149 -14.36 1.52 4.70
C LYS A 149 -14.18 0.77 6.01
N ASP A 150 -15.15 -0.03 6.42
CA ASP A 150 -15.09 -0.74 7.71
C ASP A 150 -13.97 -1.79 7.74
N LEU A 151 -13.70 -2.41 6.58
CA LEU A 151 -12.59 -3.34 6.44
C LEU A 151 -11.23 -2.65 6.54
N MET A 152 -11.09 -1.46 5.96
CA MET A 152 -9.82 -0.71 5.98
C MET A 152 -9.58 -0.01 7.33
N LEU A 153 -10.62 0.28 8.09
CA LEU A 153 -10.52 0.91 9.41
C LEU A 153 -10.36 -0.09 10.56
N SER A 154 -10.41 -1.40 10.28
CA SER A 154 -10.21 -2.47 11.27
C SER A 154 -8.95 -3.28 10.94
N ILE A 155 -8.13 -3.56 11.96
CA ILE A 155 -6.94 -4.42 11.85
C ILE A 155 -7.13 -5.80 12.50
N ASP A 156 -8.20 -6.00 13.26
CA ASP A 156 -8.47 -7.22 14.03
C ASP A 156 -9.43 -8.15 13.29
N LYS A 157 -8.95 -8.79 12.19
CA LYS A 157 -9.74 -9.72 11.36
C LYS A 157 -8.90 -10.81 10.69
#